data_cbf14e59afb49d6a0e102b299c58be73
#
_entry.id   cbf14e59afb49d6a0e102b299c58be73
#
_cell.length_a   1.000
_cell.length_b   1.000
_cell.length_c   1.000
_cell.angle_alpha   90.00
_cell.angle_beta   90.00
_cell.angle_gamma   90.00
#
_symmetry.space_group_name_H-M   'P 1'
#
loop_
_entity.id
_entity.type
_entity.pdbx_description
1 polymer ?
#
loop_
_entity_poly.entity_id
_entity_poly.type
_entity_poly.pdbx_seq_one_letter_code
_entity_poly.pdbx_strand_id
1 'polypeptide(L)'
;EARWGLAIIEDSLWDTVPKVYRKLNSIFVKNMGKNLPKNFNPIVFGSWMGGDRDGNPNVTSEVTRKVILLSRWEAAKLYEKALTKIIRSYSMEKASKKILSKVGQSFEPYRVFLRPLRDKMRITHRSIEQHLVHNKPLDQKKLLSSREEILKPLRVVRESLEQNQNENIASGELLDLMRRAKCFGINLARLDIRQESARHKQLVSEFLKTKYKKNY
;
A
#
# COMPACT_ATOMS: atom_id res chain seq x y z
N GLU A 1 17.13 -10.99 7.27
CA GLU A 1 17.25 -10.11 6.08
C GLU A 1 15.94 -9.39 5.77
N ALA A 2 14.80 -10.07 5.53
CA ALA A 2 13.54 -9.44 5.16
C ALA A 2 13.07 -8.37 6.17
N ARG A 3 13.19 -8.62 7.47
CA ARG A 3 12.86 -7.62 8.51
C ARG A 3 13.76 -6.38 8.43
N TRP A 4 15.04 -6.55 8.10
CA TRP A 4 15.97 -5.43 7.90
C TRP A 4 15.56 -4.55 6.73
N GLY A 5 15.21 -5.16 5.60
CA GLY A 5 14.73 -4.42 4.44
C GLY A 5 13.44 -3.64 4.72
N LEU A 6 12.50 -4.22 5.50
CA LEU A 6 11.28 -3.55 5.92
C LEU A 6 11.56 -2.37 6.87
N ALA A 7 12.52 -2.53 7.81
CA ALA A 7 12.93 -1.45 8.70
C ALA A 7 13.51 -0.25 7.93
N ILE A 8 14.32 -0.47 6.89
CA ILE A 8 14.82 0.62 6.02
C ILE A 8 13.66 1.37 5.35
N ILE A 9 12.62 0.65 4.92
CA ILE A 9 11.45 1.29 4.32
C ILE A 9 10.69 2.12 5.37
N GLU A 10 10.48 1.58 6.57
CA GLU A 10 9.79 2.27 7.68
C GLU A 10 10.57 3.52 8.12
N ASP A 11 11.87 3.37 8.42
CA ASP A 11 12.66 4.40 9.08
C ASP A 11 13.13 5.51 8.10
N SER A 12 13.27 5.20 6.82
CA SER A 12 13.86 6.12 5.85
C SER A 12 12.97 6.41 4.65
N LEU A 13 12.59 5.37 3.88
CA LEU A 13 11.95 5.55 2.57
C LEU A 13 10.53 6.08 2.69
N TRP A 14 9.78 5.67 3.74
CA TRP A 14 8.41 6.08 3.97
C TRP A 14 8.25 7.60 4.06
N ASP A 15 9.17 8.28 4.72
CA ASP A 15 9.15 9.75 4.87
C ASP A 15 9.93 10.47 3.77
N THR A 16 10.86 9.79 3.10
CA THR A 16 11.65 10.37 2.00
C THR A 16 10.85 10.45 0.70
N VAL A 17 10.04 9.43 0.38
CA VAL A 17 9.25 9.41 -0.87
C VAL A 17 8.41 10.68 -1.08
N PRO A 18 7.58 11.15 -0.13
CA PRO A 18 6.84 12.41 -0.30
C PRO A 18 7.74 13.62 -0.51
N LYS A 19 8.88 13.69 0.16
CA LYS A 19 9.87 14.80 0.01
C LYS A 19 10.43 14.84 -1.41
N VAL A 20 10.78 13.67 -1.97
CA VAL A 20 11.24 13.54 -3.36
C VAL A 20 10.16 14.02 -4.34
N TYR A 21 8.91 13.58 -4.15
CA TYR A 21 7.79 14.04 -5.00
C TYR A 21 7.56 15.54 -4.91
N ARG A 22 7.67 16.17 -3.73
CA ARG A 22 7.55 17.62 -3.57
C ARG A 22 8.69 18.34 -4.31
N LYS A 23 9.92 17.85 -4.19
CA LYS A 23 11.08 18.41 -4.90
C LYS A 23 10.92 18.29 -6.41
N LEU A 24 10.52 17.13 -6.91
CA LEU A 24 10.23 16.93 -8.33
C LEU A 24 9.11 17.86 -8.81
N ASN A 25 8.03 18.01 -8.03
CA ASN A 25 6.93 18.92 -8.38
C ASN A 25 7.40 20.37 -8.44
N SER A 26 8.21 20.82 -7.48
CA SER A 26 8.74 22.20 -7.47
C SER A 26 9.62 22.48 -8.69
N ILE A 27 10.47 21.53 -9.08
CA ILE A 27 11.29 21.62 -10.30
C ILE A 27 10.40 21.65 -11.54
N PHE A 28 9.39 20.80 -11.59
CA PHE A 28 8.47 20.72 -12.72
C PHE A 28 7.65 22.00 -12.88
N VAL A 29 7.13 22.56 -11.78
CA VAL A 29 6.42 23.85 -11.80
C VAL A 29 7.35 24.99 -12.27
N LYS A 30 8.59 25.03 -11.78
CA LYS A 30 9.56 26.06 -12.17
C LYS A 30 9.86 26.05 -13.68
N ASN A 31 9.95 24.87 -14.29
CA ASN A 31 10.34 24.71 -15.70
C ASN A 31 9.16 24.66 -16.66
N MET A 32 8.00 24.14 -16.22
CA MET A 32 6.86 23.86 -17.08
C MET A 32 5.60 24.68 -16.74
N GLY A 33 5.64 25.49 -15.69
CA GLY A 33 4.50 26.33 -15.23
C GLY A 33 3.29 25.55 -14.71
N LYS A 34 3.39 24.24 -14.50
CA LYS A 34 2.28 23.39 -14.07
C LYS A 34 2.71 22.28 -13.12
N ASN A 35 1.78 21.77 -12.31
CA ASN A 35 2.04 20.66 -11.39
C ASN A 35 2.25 19.33 -12.12
N LEU A 36 2.95 18.40 -11.46
CA LEU A 36 3.06 17.02 -11.92
C LEU A 36 1.67 16.39 -12.12
N PRO A 37 1.51 15.55 -13.15
CA PRO A 37 0.25 14.85 -13.39
C PRO A 37 -0.24 14.08 -12.15
N LYS A 38 -1.57 14.07 -11.92
CA LYS A 38 -2.18 13.41 -10.76
C LYS A 38 -1.85 11.90 -10.67
N ASN A 39 -1.59 11.25 -11.79
CA ASN A 39 -1.23 9.82 -11.91
C ASN A 39 0.27 9.56 -11.95
N PHE A 40 1.11 10.59 -11.89
CA PHE A 40 2.57 10.46 -11.93
C PHE A 40 3.07 9.58 -10.76
N ASN A 41 3.78 8.50 -11.09
CA ASN A 41 4.36 7.57 -10.13
C ASN A 41 5.65 6.97 -10.67
N PRO A 42 6.79 7.70 -10.59
CA PRO A 42 8.07 7.28 -11.17
C PRO A 42 8.83 6.29 -10.28
N ILE A 43 8.39 6.07 -9.04
CA ILE A 43 9.12 5.27 -8.05
C ILE A 43 8.30 4.04 -7.70
N VAL A 44 8.89 2.87 -7.85
CA VAL A 44 8.36 1.58 -7.39
C VAL A 44 9.52 0.81 -6.75
N PHE A 45 9.30 0.27 -5.57
CA PHE A 45 10.28 -0.57 -4.89
C PHE A 45 10.06 -2.04 -5.20
N GLY A 46 11.16 -2.75 -5.44
CA GLY A 46 11.24 -4.21 -5.55
C GLY A 46 12.13 -4.79 -4.46
N SER A 47 11.94 -6.06 -4.16
CA SER A 47 12.77 -6.82 -3.24
C SER A 47 12.81 -8.27 -3.71
N TRP A 48 13.94 -8.93 -3.57
CA TRP A 48 14.08 -10.37 -3.77
C TRP A 48 14.20 -11.14 -2.45
N MET A 49 14.24 -10.45 -1.32
CA MET A 49 14.39 -11.07 0.01
C MET A 49 13.21 -11.98 0.33
N GLY A 50 13.48 -13.28 0.44
CA GLY A 50 12.46 -14.31 0.63
C GLY A 50 11.75 -14.76 -0.67
N GLY A 51 12.18 -14.24 -1.83
CA GLY A 51 11.70 -14.65 -3.16
C GLY A 51 12.78 -15.29 -4.02
N ASP A 52 14.05 -15.07 -3.70
CA ASP A 52 15.19 -15.63 -4.44
C ASP A 52 15.51 -17.04 -3.93
N ARG A 53 15.13 -18.04 -4.73
CA ARG A 53 15.33 -19.47 -4.44
C ARG A 53 16.48 -20.08 -5.22
N ASP A 54 17.11 -19.29 -6.09
CA ASP A 54 18.20 -19.78 -6.94
C ASP A 54 19.42 -20.11 -6.08
N GLY A 55 19.76 -21.40 -6.02
CA GLY A 55 20.83 -21.91 -5.18
C GLY A 55 20.64 -21.81 -3.66
N ASN A 56 19.45 -21.38 -3.18
CA ASN A 56 19.18 -21.22 -1.75
C ASN A 56 18.05 -22.14 -1.27
N PRO A 57 18.36 -23.32 -0.68
CA PRO A 57 17.35 -24.27 -0.22
C PRO A 57 16.51 -23.75 0.97
N ASN A 58 16.99 -22.72 1.69
CA ASN A 58 16.29 -22.14 2.84
C ASN A 58 15.13 -21.22 2.45
N VAL A 59 15.06 -20.76 1.20
CA VAL A 59 13.95 -19.95 0.70
C VAL A 59 12.82 -20.84 0.19
N THR A 60 12.07 -21.41 1.12
CA THR A 60 10.90 -22.25 0.83
C THR A 60 9.66 -21.40 0.48
N SER A 61 8.61 -22.05 -0.05
CA SER A 61 7.31 -21.40 -0.30
C SER A 61 6.69 -20.81 0.98
N GLU A 62 6.92 -21.46 2.12
CA GLU A 62 6.48 -21.00 3.42
C GLU A 62 7.21 -19.71 3.84
N VAL A 63 8.53 -19.65 3.66
CA VAL A 63 9.33 -18.45 3.90
C VAL A 63 8.86 -17.30 3.01
N THR A 64 8.65 -17.54 1.73
CA THR A 64 8.10 -16.55 0.79
C THR A 64 6.76 -15.99 1.28
N ARG A 65 5.83 -16.88 1.66
CA ARG A 65 4.52 -16.50 2.19
C ARG A 65 4.65 -15.65 3.46
N LYS A 66 5.53 -16.05 4.36
CA LYS A 66 5.81 -15.33 5.62
C LYS A 66 6.35 -13.94 5.37
N VAL A 67 7.27 -13.77 4.42
CA VAL A 67 7.82 -12.46 4.03
C VAL A 67 6.75 -11.55 3.43
N ILE A 68 5.89 -12.07 2.54
CA ILE A 68 4.77 -11.30 1.98
C ILE A 68 3.81 -10.83 3.09
N LEU A 69 3.50 -11.70 4.05
CA LEU A 69 2.64 -11.34 5.17
C LEU A 69 3.28 -10.29 6.08
N LEU A 70 4.58 -10.42 6.39
CA LEU A 70 5.33 -9.41 7.16
C LEU A 70 5.33 -8.05 6.45
N SER A 71 5.57 -8.04 5.16
CA SER A 71 5.56 -6.81 4.35
C SER A 71 4.19 -6.13 4.34
N ARG A 72 3.12 -6.93 4.25
CA ARG A 72 1.73 -6.45 4.31
C ARG A 72 1.33 -5.98 5.71
N TRP A 73 1.79 -6.66 6.74
CA TRP A 73 1.61 -6.27 8.13
C TRP A 73 2.22 -4.89 8.39
N GLU A 74 3.47 -4.69 7.99
CA GLU A 74 4.17 -3.41 8.15
C GLU A 74 3.49 -2.28 7.36
N ALA A 75 3.11 -2.55 6.10
CA ALA A 75 2.38 -1.58 5.29
C ALA A 75 1.08 -1.13 5.99
N ALA A 76 0.28 -2.06 6.46
CA ALA A 76 -0.98 -1.76 7.13
C ALA A 76 -0.79 -0.95 8.42
N LYS A 77 0.25 -1.24 9.20
CA LYS A 77 0.65 -0.49 10.41
C LYS A 77 1.02 0.96 10.08
N LEU A 78 1.83 1.16 9.04
CA LEU A 78 2.23 2.49 8.59
C LEU A 78 1.04 3.31 8.05
N TYR A 79 0.16 2.69 7.27
CA TYR A 79 -1.06 3.33 6.79
C TYR A 79 -2.03 3.67 7.93
N GLU A 80 -2.21 2.81 8.92
CA GLU A 80 -3.04 3.11 10.10
C GLU A 80 -2.52 4.33 10.85
N LYS A 81 -1.20 4.39 11.09
CA LYS A 81 -0.53 5.53 11.75
C LYS A 81 -0.76 6.83 10.98
N ALA A 82 -0.55 6.82 9.66
CA ALA A 82 -0.73 7.98 8.81
C ALA A 82 -2.21 8.43 8.73
N LEU A 83 -3.15 7.49 8.57
CA LEU A 83 -4.60 7.78 8.56
C LEU A 83 -5.07 8.33 9.92
N THR A 84 -4.56 7.80 11.02
CA THR A 84 -4.89 8.30 12.36
C THR A 84 -4.47 9.76 12.53
N LYS A 85 -3.28 10.14 12.01
CA LYS A 85 -2.81 11.53 12.01
C LYS A 85 -3.74 12.43 11.19
N ILE A 86 -4.06 12.04 9.95
CA ILE A 86 -4.98 12.77 9.07
C ILE A 86 -6.36 12.92 9.72
N ILE A 87 -6.93 11.85 10.25
CA ILE A 87 -8.25 11.87 10.91
C ILE A 87 -8.27 12.85 12.09
N ARG A 88 -7.19 12.93 12.87
CA ARG A 88 -7.09 13.86 13.99
C ARG A 88 -7.02 15.32 13.55
N SER A 89 -6.35 15.60 12.43
CA SER A 89 -6.18 16.97 11.93
C SER A 89 -7.35 17.49 11.09
N TYR A 90 -8.26 16.61 10.64
CA TYR A 90 -9.38 16.99 9.77
C TYR A 90 -10.67 17.23 10.56
N SER A 91 -10.85 18.46 11.08
CA SER A 91 -12.02 18.88 11.87
C SER A 91 -12.99 19.78 11.09
N MET A 92 -12.87 19.85 9.74
CA MET A 92 -13.74 20.70 8.94
C MET A 92 -15.15 20.14 8.84
N GLU A 93 -16.14 21.04 8.92
CA GLU A 93 -17.57 20.72 8.84
C GLU A 93 -18.07 20.62 7.38
N LYS A 94 -17.53 21.46 6.49
CA LYS A 94 -17.97 21.51 5.09
C LYS A 94 -17.34 20.38 4.28
N ALA A 95 -18.18 19.55 3.65
CA ALA A 95 -17.74 18.50 2.75
C ALA A 95 -18.64 18.42 1.52
N SER A 96 -18.14 17.75 0.46
CA SER A 96 -18.91 17.55 -0.77
C SER A 96 -20.15 16.67 -0.52
N LYS A 97 -21.16 16.83 -1.39
CA LYS A 97 -22.38 15.99 -1.37
C LYS A 97 -22.03 14.49 -1.43
N LYS A 98 -20.97 14.13 -2.11
CA LYS A 98 -20.48 12.74 -2.26
C LYS A 98 -19.99 12.15 -0.91
N ILE A 99 -19.40 12.94 -0.03
CA ILE A 99 -19.04 12.52 1.34
C ILE A 99 -20.30 12.51 2.22
N LEU A 100 -21.07 13.60 2.21
CA LEU A 100 -22.26 13.73 3.06
C LEU A 100 -23.29 12.63 2.80
N SER A 101 -23.47 12.20 1.55
CA SER A 101 -24.38 11.08 1.22
C SER A 101 -23.95 9.73 1.85
N LYS A 102 -22.67 9.58 2.24
CA LYS A 102 -22.15 8.36 2.86
C LYS A 102 -22.09 8.41 4.38
N VAL A 103 -21.90 9.60 4.95
CA VAL A 103 -21.70 9.75 6.40
C VAL A 103 -22.91 10.36 7.11
N GLY A 104 -23.91 10.87 6.35
CA GLY A 104 -25.03 11.61 6.89
C GLY A 104 -24.62 12.99 7.40
N GLN A 105 -25.50 13.60 8.24
CA GLN A 105 -25.16 14.84 8.93
C GLN A 105 -24.10 14.58 9.99
N SER A 106 -22.97 15.27 9.88
CA SER A 106 -21.85 15.14 10.82
C SER A 106 -21.09 16.46 10.90
N PHE A 107 -20.70 16.86 12.10
CA PHE A 107 -19.81 18.01 12.31
C PHE A 107 -18.39 17.75 11.80
N GLU A 108 -17.99 16.49 11.64
CA GLU A 108 -16.65 16.10 11.23
C GLU A 108 -16.69 15.04 10.11
N PRO A 109 -17.28 15.37 8.93
CA PRO A 109 -17.59 14.41 7.89
C PRO A 109 -16.36 13.67 7.34
N TYR A 110 -15.21 14.32 7.24
CA TYR A 110 -13.99 13.69 6.78
C TYR A 110 -13.46 12.63 7.75
N ARG A 111 -13.57 12.88 9.06
CA ARG A 111 -13.18 11.91 10.09
C ARG A 111 -14.06 10.68 10.03
N VAL A 112 -15.37 10.86 9.95
CA VAL A 112 -16.34 9.76 9.84
C VAL A 112 -16.10 8.96 8.56
N PHE A 113 -15.86 9.64 7.44
CA PHE A 113 -15.62 9.00 6.14
C PHE A 113 -14.32 8.17 6.10
N LEU A 114 -13.25 8.60 6.78
CA LEU A 114 -11.95 7.92 6.76
C LEU A 114 -11.80 6.83 7.82
N ARG A 115 -12.62 6.83 8.89
CA ARG A 115 -12.57 5.80 9.95
C ARG A 115 -12.63 4.36 9.42
N PRO A 116 -13.56 3.99 8.51
CA PRO A 116 -13.62 2.62 7.99
C PRO A 116 -12.32 2.17 7.29
N LEU A 117 -11.66 3.08 6.57
CA LEU A 117 -10.38 2.79 5.93
C LEU A 117 -9.28 2.55 6.97
N ARG A 118 -9.18 3.42 7.99
CA ARG A 118 -8.24 3.23 9.10
C ARG A 118 -8.50 1.91 9.84
N ASP A 119 -9.75 1.59 10.12
CA ASP A 119 -10.11 0.37 10.84
C ASP A 119 -9.80 -0.88 10.01
N LYS A 120 -9.95 -0.81 8.68
CA LYS A 120 -9.53 -1.89 7.79
C LYS A 120 -8.01 -2.12 7.84
N MET A 121 -7.19 -1.04 7.94
CA MET A 121 -5.73 -1.17 8.15
C MET A 121 -5.43 -1.85 9.49
N ARG A 122 -6.12 -1.43 10.55
CA ARG A 122 -5.98 -2.01 11.89
C ARG A 122 -6.36 -3.49 11.91
N ILE A 123 -7.45 -3.86 11.29
CA ILE A 123 -7.87 -5.27 11.17
C ILE A 123 -6.81 -6.06 10.39
N THR A 124 -6.31 -5.49 9.29
CA THR A 124 -5.31 -6.17 8.46
C THR A 124 -4.06 -6.49 9.24
N HIS A 125 -3.41 -5.48 9.88
CA HIS A 125 -2.16 -5.77 10.60
C HIS A 125 -2.38 -6.66 11.82
N ARG A 126 -3.45 -6.46 12.62
CA ARG A 126 -3.74 -7.31 13.78
C ARG A 126 -4.04 -8.76 13.41
N SER A 127 -4.80 -8.98 12.34
CA SER A 127 -5.10 -10.34 11.88
C SER A 127 -3.85 -11.07 11.38
N ILE A 128 -2.98 -10.36 10.65
CA ILE A 128 -1.71 -10.94 10.20
C ILE A 128 -0.80 -11.22 11.39
N GLU A 129 -0.70 -10.33 12.36
CA GLU A 129 0.06 -10.54 13.59
C GLU A 129 -0.41 -11.77 14.36
N GLN A 130 -1.71 -11.91 14.57
CA GLN A 130 -2.31 -13.08 15.22
C GLN A 130 -2.03 -14.38 14.45
N HIS A 131 -2.01 -14.31 13.12
CA HIS A 131 -1.64 -15.45 12.28
C HIS A 131 -0.16 -15.81 12.42
N LEU A 132 0.73 -14.83 12.34
CA LEU A 132 2.18 -15.05 12.37
C LEU A 132 2.70 -15.50 13.75
N VAL A 133 2.07 -15.03 14.83
CA VAL A 133 2.50 -15.32 16.21
C VAL A 133 1.76 -16.52 16.81
N HIS A 134 0.45 -16.64 16.56
CA HIS A 134 -0.41 -17.62 17.22
C HIS A 134 -1.05 -18.61 16.27
N ASN A 135 -0.64 -18.67 14.99
CA ASN A 135 -1.18 -19.54 13.94
C ASN A 135 -2.72 -19.46 13.79
N LYS A 136 -3.34 -18.32 14.15
CA LYS A 136 -4.78 -18.16 13.97
C LYS A 136 -5.15 -18.13 12.49
N PRO A 137 -6.29 -18.69 12.09
CA PRO A 137 -6.74 -18.66 10.70
C PRO A 137 -6.89 -17.22 10.20
N LEU A 138 -6.45 -16.98 8.95
CA LEU A 138 -6.44 -15.67 8.31
C LEU A 138 -7.63 -15.55 7.36
N ASP A 139 -8.62 -14.74 7.72
CA ASP A 139 -9.75 -14.41 6.84
C ASP A 139 -9.33 -13.35 5.80
N GLN A 140 -8.96 -13.83 4.61
CA GLN A 140 -8.49 -12.98 3.51
C GLN A 140 -9.53 -11.90 3.09
N LYS A 141 -10.83 -12.14 3.27
CA LYS A 141 -11.89 -11.20 2.86
C LYS A 141 -11.91 -9.93 3.73
N LYS A 142 -11.47 -10.04 4.98
CA LYS A 142 -11.38 -8.90 5.91
C LYS A 142 -10.14 -8.05 5.71
N LEU A 143 -9.13 -8.57 5.01
CA LEU A 143 -7.87 -7.87 4.85
C LEU A 143 -7.94 -6.86 3.70
N LEU A 144 -7.06 -5.88 3.77
CA LEU A 144 -6.79 -4.97 2.66
C LEU A 144 -6.31 -5.80 1.46
N SER A 145 -6.99 -5.72 0.32
CA SER A 145 -6.71 -6.58 -0.84
C SER A 145 -6.02 -5.87 -1.99
N SER A 146 -6.19 -4.55 -2.09
CA SER A 146 -5.64 -3.78 -3.20
C SER A 146 -5.25 -2.35 -2.82
N ARG A 147 -4.33 -1.79 -3.59
CA ARG A 147 -3.95 -0.38 -3.51
C ARG A 147 -5.14 0.57 -3.74
N GLU A 148 -6.07 0.19 -4.59
CA GLU A 148 -7.24 1.01 -4.90
C GLU A 148 -8.20 1.16 -3.72
N GLU A 149 -8.24 0.20 -2.81
CA GLU A 149 -9.01 0.35 -1.57
C GLU A 149 -8.48 1.48 -0.69
N ILE A 150 -7.17 1.79 -0.78
CA ILE A 150 -6.56 2.95 -0.11
C ILE A 150 -6.83 4.22 -0.91
N LEU A 151 -6.53 4.20 -2.21
CA LEU A 151 -6.53 5.41 -3.04
C LEU A 151 -7.92 5.95 -3.31
N LYS A 152 -8.93 5.09 -3.50
CA LYS A 152 -10.29 5.51 -3.84
C LYS A 152 -10.92 6.44 -2.79
N PRO A 153 -10.92 6.11 -1.48
CA PRO A 153 -11.41 7.02 -0.44
C PRO A 153 -10.59 8.32 -0.35
N LEU A 154 -9.26 8.23 -0.47
CA LEU A 154 -8.38 9.40 -0.39
C LEU A 154 -8.62 10.38 -1.55
N ARG A 155 -8.89 9.88 -2.78
CA ARG A 155 -9.28 10.73 -3.91
C ARG A 155 -10.59 11.47 -3.64
N VAL A 156 -11.59 10.80 -3.09
CA VAL A 156 -12.88 11.43 -2.74
C VAL A 156 -12.68 12.55 -1.73
N VAL A 157 -11.87 12.32 -0.69
CA VAL A 157 -11.54 13.35 0.29
C VAL A 157 -10.81 14.52 -0.36
N ARG A 158 -9.81 14.25 -1.20
CA ARG A 158 -9.05 15.28 -1.89
C ARG A 158 -9.94 16.13 -2.81
N GLU A 159 -10.77 15.51 -3.64
CA GLU A 159 -11.73 16.20 -4.49
C GLU A 159 -12.68 17.09 -3.67
N SER A 160 -13.16 16.59 -2.53
CA SER A 160 -14.03 17.36 -1.65
C SER A 160 -13.32 18.56 -1.00
N LEU A 161 -12.06 18.43 -0.60
CA LEU A 161 -11.26 19.53 -0.07
C LEU A 161 -11.01 20.60 -1.13
N GLU A 162 -10.64 20.20 -2.36
CA GLU A 162 -10.45 21.10 -3.50
C GLU A 162 -11.74 21.88 -3.80
N GLN A 163 -12.93 21.21 -3.81
CA GLN A 163 -14.23 21.85 -4.01
C GLN A 163 -14.63 22.86 -2.90
N ASN A 164 -14.11 22.69 -1.70
CA ASN A 164 -14.38 23.57 -0.55
C ASN A 164 -13.22 24.55 -0.28
N GLN A 165 -12.39 24.87 -1.27
CA GLN A 165 -11.30 25.85 -1.20
C GLN A 165 -10.23 25.51 -0.13
N ASN A 166 -10.00 24.23 0.11
CA ASN A 166 -9.00 23.72 1.04
C ASN A 166 -7.82 23.03 0.32
N GLU A 167 -7.32 23.64 -0.78
CA GLU A 167 -6.26 23.10 -1.63
C GLU A 167 -4.96 22.86 -0.84
N ASN A 168 -4.65 23.72 0.12
CA ASN A 168 -3.46 23.56 0.98
C ASN A 168 -3.52 22.27 1.80
N ILE A 169 -4.70 21.92 2.33
CA ILE A 169 -4.92 20.68 3.07
C ILE A 169 -4.92 19.49 2.11
N ALA A 170 -5.55 19.63 0.95
CA ALA A 170 -5.59 18.60 -0.10
C ALA A 170 -4.19 18.26 -0.66
N SER A 171 -3.26 19.24 -0.66
CA SER A 171 -1.87 19.09 -1.14
C SER A 171 -0.88 18.71 -0.04
N GLY A 172 -1.31 18.66 1.21
CA GLY A 172 -0.49 18.34 2.38
C GLY A 172 -0.35 16.83 2.62
N GLU A 173 -0.57 16.42 3.87
CA GLU A 173 -0.42 15.03 4.34
C GLU A 173 -1.29 14.02 3.57
N LEU A 174 -2.46 14.43 3.09
CA LEU A 174 -3.33 13.60 2.28
C LEU A 174 -2.67 13.22 0.95
N LEU A 175 -2.09 14.19 0.25
CA LEU A 175 -1.38 13.95 -1.00
C LEU A 175 -0.13 13.10 -0.77
N ASP A 176 0.57 13.31 0.33
CA ASP A 176 1.73 12.49 0.70
C ASP A 176 1.33 11.02 0.95
N LEU A 177 0.22 10.81 1.65
CA LEU A 177 -0.29 9.45 1.86
C LEU A 177 -0.72 8.79 0.53
N MET A 178 -1.33 9.54 -0.38
CA MET A 178 -1.66 9.04 -1.73
C MET A 178 -0.40 8.68 -2.53
N ARG A 179 0.67 9.47 -2.43
CA ARG A 179 1.98 9.20 -3.05
C ARG A 179 2.60 7.92 -2.49
N ARG A 180 2.60 7.78 -1.15
CA ARG A 180 3.03 6.54 -0.48
C ARG A 180 2.24 5.34 -0.97
N ALA A 181 0.92 5.43 -1.03
CA ALA A 181 0.08 4.33 -1.50
C ALA A 181 0.34 3.94 -2.96
N LYS A 182 0.66 4.91 -3.82
CA LYS A 182 1.05 4.64 -5.22
C LYS A 182 2.41 3.95 -5.32
N CYS A 183 3.37 4.40 -4.51
CA CYS A 183 4.75 3.93 -4.52
C CYS A 183 4.90 2.55 -3.87
N PHE A 184 4.39 2.40 -2.65
CA PHE A 184 4.57 1.22 -1.82
C PHE A 184 3.47 0.15 -1.98
N GLY A 185 2.27 0.54 -2.46
CA GLY A 185 1.15 -0.40 -2.53
C GLY A 185 0.74 -0.94 -1.17
N ILE A 186 0.32 -2.20 -1.14
CA ILE A 186 -0.13 -2.88 0.10
C ILE A 186 0.94 -3.76 0.74
N ASN A 187 2.10 -3.91 0.10
CA ASN A 187 3.19 -4.80 0.54
C ASN A 187 4.55 -4.09 0.61
N LEU A 188 4.58 -2.75 0.62
CA LEU A 188 5.76 -1.88 0.65
C LEU A 188 6.72 -2.03 -0.53
N ALA A 189 7.01 -3.25 -0.95
CA ALA A 189 7.83 -3.56 -2.12
C ALA A 189 7.21 -4.73 -2.91
N ARG A 190 7.48 -4.78 -4.20
CA ARG A 190 7.14 -5.94 -5.04
C ARG A 190 8.16 -7.03 -4.78
N LEU A 191 7.69 -8.23 -4.48
CA LEU A 191 8.56 -9.38 -4.30
C LEU A 191 8.85 -10.03 -5.66
N ASP A 192 10.12 -10.03 -6.06
CA ASP A 192 10.60 -10.78 -7.22
C ASP A 192 10.87 -12.23 -6.79
N ILE A 193 10.21 -13.16 -7.47
CA ILE A 193 10.43 -14.58 -7.26
C ILE A 193 11.41 -15.07 -8.33
N ARG A 194 12.55 -15.58 -7.88
CA ARG A 194 13.58 -16.17 -8.73
C ARG A 194 13.72 -17.63 -8.42
N GLN A 195 13.96 -18.44 -9.45
CA GLN A 195 14.13 -19.87 -9.34
C GLN A 195 15.04 -20.37 -10.45
N GLU A 196 15.75 -21.43 -10.17
CA GLU A 196 16.58 -22.15 -11.12
C GLU A 196 15.75 -22.61 -12.35
N SER A 197 16.35 -22.49 -13.55
CA SER A 197 15.69 -22.81 -14.83
C SER A 197 15.21 -24.27 -14.92
N ALA A 198 15.96 -25.20 -14.33
CA ALA A 198 15.60 -26.62 -14.28
C ALA A 198 14.27 -26.84 -13.52
N ARG A 199 14.04 -26.11 -12.43
CA ARG A 199 12.78 -26.14 -11.67
C ARG A 199 11.61 -25.60 -12.46
N HIS A 200 11.81 -24.52 -13.22
CA HIS A 200 10.79 -24.00 -14.13
C HIS A 200 10.43 -25.01 -15.21
N LYS A 201 11.42 -25.66 -15.82
CA LYS A 201 11.21 -26.70 -16.83
C LYS A 201 10.41 -27.88 -16.25
N GLN A 202 10.77 -28.35 -15.05
CA GLN A 202 10.06 -29.42 -14.36
C GLN A 202 8.59 -29.04 -14.11
N LEU A 203 8.33 -27.87 -13.56
CA LEU A 203 6.98 -27.38 -13.27
C LEU A 203 6.12 -27.32 -14.54
N VAL A 204 6.66 -26.74 -15.62
CA VAL A 204 5.98 -26.64 -16.91
C VAL A 204 5.67 -28.05 -17.47
N SER A 205 6.63 -28.97 -17.40
CA SER A 205 6.43 -30.37 -17.84
C SER A 205 5.31 -31.07 -17.06
N GLU A 206 5.30 -30.93 -15.72
CA GLU A 206 4.24 -31.52 -14.87
C GLU A 206 2.87 -30.89 -15.16
N PHE A 207 2.81 -29.57 -15.33
CA PHE A 207 1.58 -28.85 -15.67
C PHE A 207 1.02 -29.33 -17.04
N LEU A 208 1.87 -29.46 -18.04
CA LEU A 208 1.46 -29.92 -19.36
C LEU A 208 0.99 -31.39 -19.34
N LYS A 209 1.69 -32.27 -18.60
CA LYS A 209 1.25 -33.66 -18.38
C LYS A 209 -0.12 -33.71 -17.74
N THR A 210 -0.35 -32.93 -16.68
CA THR A 210 -1.60 -32.95 -15.91
C THR A 210 -2.77 -32.37 -16.71
N LYS A 211 -2.55 -31.24 -17.40
CA LYS A 211 -3.63 -30.51 -18.06
C LYS A 211 -3.92 -31.02 -19.47
N TYR A 212 -2.91 -31.46 -20.19
CA TYR A 212 -3.04 -31.81 -21.62
C TYR A 212 -2.74 -33.27 -21.90
N LYS A 213 -2.40 -34.11 -20.90
CA LYS A 213 -1.94 -35.50 -21.07
C LYS A 213 -0.83 -35.65 -22.10
N LYS A 214 -0.01 -34.63 -22.30
CA LYS A 214 1.13 -34.64 -23.23
C LYS A 214 2.43 -34.83 -22.44
N ASN A 215 3.25 -35.81 -22.89
CA ASN A 215 4.62 -35.95 -22.44
C ASN A 215 5.51 -35.02 -23.29
N TYR A 216 6.28 -34.16 -22.62
CA TYR A 216 7.34 -33.35 -23.20
C TYR A 216 8.67 -33.80 -22.64
#